data_8ac888624f8eb56494b4e6368ce3f2a4
#
_entry.id   8ac888624f8eb56494b4e6368ce3f2a4
#
_cell.length_a   1.000
_cell.length_b   1.000
_cell.length_c   1.000
_cell.angle_alpha   90.00
_cell.angle_beta   90.00
_cell.angle_gamma   90.00
#
_symmetry.space_group_name_H-M   'P 1'
#
loop_
_entity.id
_entity.type
_entity.pdbx_description
1 polymer ?
#
loop_
_entity_poly.entity_id
_entity_poly.type
_entity_poly.pdbx_seq_one_letter_code
_entity_poly.pdbx_strand_id
1 'polypeptide(L)'
;MRDEIDEQILEALRRDSRLPVTNLSRKVGRSRTAVQARLSRLEQDQQILGYTIKEPSTLETDGIGAIVMITMEIRSKGEAAVHEFATMPEVANCLRVVGEHDFLLLIKPIKKLKLNIVLEQIYKIDGVKRTET
;
A
#
# COMPACT_ATOMS: atom_id res chain seq x y z
N MET A 1 -16.70 3.02 12.50
CA MET A 1 -16.48 1.59 12.78
C MET A 1 -17.17 0.77 11.71
N ARG A 2 -16.50 -0.21 11.14
CA ARG A 2 -17.06 -1.10 10.12
C ARG A 2 -17.95 -2.15 10.77
N ASP A 3 -19.12 -2.41 10.21
CA ASP A 3 -19.95 -3.54 10.56
C ASP A 3 -19.79 -4.69 9.54
N GLU A 4 -20.50 -5.79 9.77
CA GLU A 4 -20.43 -6.96 8.90
C GLU A 4 -20.87 -6.65 7.45
N ILE A 5 -21.87 -5.79 7.26
CA ILE A 5 -22.34 -5.38 5.93
C ILE A 5 -21.24 -4.55 5.23
N ASP A 6 -20.58 -3.66 5.94
CA ASP A 6 -19.46 -2.89 5.39
C ASP A 6 -18.33 -3.82 4.92
N GLU A 7 -17.99 -4.85 5.70
CA GLU A 7 -16.99 -5.83 5.31
C GLU A 7 -17.41 -6.65 4.08
N GLN A 8 -18.68 -7.03 3.97
CA GLN A 8 -19.21 -7.72 2.78
C GLN A 8 -19.11 -6.82 1.54
N ILE A 9 -19.43 -5.54 1.65
CA ILE A 9 -19.27 -4.57 0.57
C ILE A 9 -17.81 -4.45 0.14
N LEU A 10 -16.91 -4.26 1.10
CA LEU A 10 -15.48 -4.13 0.84
C LEU A 10 -14.90 -5.39 0.18
N GLU A 11 -15.29 -6.57 0.65
CA GLU A 11 -14.84 -7.84 0.07
C GLU A 11 -15.31 -8.01 -1.39
N ALA A 12 -16.55 -7.63 -1.68
CA ALA A 12 -17.07 -7.65 -3.05
C ALA A 12 -16.29 -6.68 -3.95
N LEU A 13 -15.98 -5.47 -3.47
CA LEU A 13 -15.23 -4.46 -4.21
C LEU A 13 -13.74 -4.82 -4.37
N ARG A 14 -13.14 -5.54 -3.43
CA ARG A 14 -11.77 -6.06 -3.58
C ARG A 14 -11.66 -7.05 -4.74
N ARG A 15 -12.73 -7.80 -5.01
CA ARG A 15 -12.79 -8.75 -6.14
C ARG A 15 -13.11 -8.04 -7.46
N ASP A 16 -14.05 -7.11 -7.42
CA ASP A 16 -14.47 -6.31 -8.57
C ASP A 16 -14.88 -4.91 -8.13
N SER A 17 -13.94 -3.96 -8.25
CA SER A 17 -14.15 -2.57 -7.85
C SER A 17 -15.17 -1.82 -8.72
N ARG A 18 -15.55 -2.38 -9.89
CA ARG A 18 -16.55 -1.81 -10.79
C ARG A 18 -17.93 -2.37 -10.58
N LEU A 19 -18.13 -3.20 -9.56
CA LEU A 19 -19.42 -3.80 -9.28
C LEU A 19 -20.50 -2.73 -9.06
N PRO A 20 -21.59 -2.70 -9.84
CA PRO A 20 -22.65 -1.71 -9.69
C PRO A 20 -23.34 -1.82 -8.33
N VAL A 21 -23.83 -0.69 -7.81
CA VAL A 21 -24.57 -0.64 -6.54
C VAL A 21 -25.75 -1.62 -6.53
N THR A 22 -26.42 -1.81 -7.66
CA THR A 22 -27.50 -2.81 -7.82
C THR A 22 -27.03 -4.23 -7.49
N ASN A 23 -25.85 -4.60 -7.97
CA ASN A 23 -25.25 -5.92 -7.72
C ASN A 23 -24.77 -6.06 -6.27
N LEU A 24 -24.16 -5.00 -5.72
CA LEU A 24 -23.80 -4.95 -4.30
C LEU A 24 -25.01 -5.12 -3.41
N SER A 25 -26.10 -4.42 -3.70
CA SER A 25 -27.34 -4.50 -2.91
C SER A 25 -27.91 -5.92 -2.85
N ARG A 26 -27.86 -6.65 -3.96
CA ARG A 26 -28.25 -8.07 -4.01
C ARG A 26 -27.32 -8.95 -3.18
N LYS A 27 -26.00 -8.74 -3.28
CA LYS A 27 -25.01 -9.54 -2.55
C LYS A 27 -25.14 -9.39 -1.05
N VAL A 28 -25.35 -8.17 -0.56
CA VAL A 28 -25.40 -7.89 0.88
C VAL A 28 -26.81 -7.89 1.46
N GLY A 29 -27.84 -8.10 0.64
CA GLY A 29 -29.23 -8.13 1.08
C GLY A 29 -29.73 -6.80 1.66
N ARG A 30 -29.32 -5.68 1.08
CA ARG A 30 -29.73 -4.33 1.48
C ARG A 30 -30.21 -3.54 0.27
N SER A 31 -31.00 -2.47 0.49
CA SER A 31 -31.45 -1.61 -0.59
C SER A 31 -30.27 -0.87 -1.25
N ARG A 32 -30.47 -0.46 -2.50
CA ARG A 32 -29.49 0.35 -3.23
C ARG A 32 -29.14 1.65 -2.48
N THR A 33 -30.16 2.31 -1.94
CA THR A 33 -29.98 3.54 -1.14
C THR A 33 -29.12 3.29 0.11
N ALA A 34 -29.37 2.20 0.83
CA ALA A 34 -28.59 1.84 2.02
C ALA A 34 -27.14 1.51 1.65
N VAL A 35 -26.90 0.78 0.56
CA VAL A 35 -25.54 0.47 0.07
C VAL A 35 -24.83 1.74 -0.38
N GLN A 36 -25.49 2.63 -1.10
CA GLN A 36 -24.91 3.90 -1.54
C GLN A 36 -24.50 4.78 -0.35
N ALA A 37 -25.34 4.86 0.68
CA ALA A 37 -25.04 5.61 1.89
C ALA A 37 -23.80 5.04 2.62
N ARG A 38 -23.67 3.72 2.68
CA ARG A 38 -22.50 3.04 3.27
C ARG A 38 -21.23 3.29 2.47
N LEU A 39 -21.28 3.21 1.14
CA LEU A 39 -20.15 3.52 0.28
C LEU A 39 -19.67 4.95 0.48
N SER A 40 -20.59 5.92 0.47
CA SER A 40 -20.26 7.33 0.70
C SER A 40 -19.58 7.54 2.05
N ARG A 41 -20.07 6.89 3.09
CA ARG A 41 -19.46 6.94 4.43
C ARG A 41 -18.06 6.32 4.44
N LEU A 42 -17.89 5.14 3.84
CA LEU A 42 -16.59 4.46 3.77
C LEU A 42 -15.53 5.28 3.01
N GLU A 43 -15.96 6.02 1.98
CA GLU A 43 -15.10 6.95 1.23
C GLU A 43 -14.76 8.20 2.07
N GLN A 44 -15.75 8.82 2.70
CA GLN A 44 -15.57 10.01 3.54
C GLN A 44 -14.69 9.72 4.76
N ASP A 45 -14.87 8.56 5.39
CA ASP A 45 -14.09 8.11 6.55
C ASP A 45 -12.71 7.55 6.14
N GLN A 46 -12.35 7.67 4.87
CA GLN A 46 -11.08 7.16 4.31
C GLN A 46 -10.85 5.66 4.57
N GLN A 47 -11.93 4.90 4.71
CA GLN A 47 -11.86 3.43 4.75
C GLN A 47 -11.71 2.85 3.34
N ILE A 48 -12.16 3.58 2.32
CA ILE A 48 -11.83 3.40 0.91
C ILE A 48 -11.01 4.62 0.50
N LEU A 49 -9.73 4.42 0.22
CA LEU A 49 -8.82 5.50 -0.18
C LEU A 49 -8.94 5.85 -1.67
N GLY A 50 -9.48 4.95 -2.45
CA GLY A 50 -9.65 5.11 -3.89
C GLY A 50 -9.88 3.77 -4.58
N TYR A 51 -10.00 3.83 -5.91
CA TYR A 51 -10.20 2.68 -6.78
C TYR A 51 -9.07 2.65 -7.81
N THR A 52 -8.57 1.47 -8.10
CA THR A 52 -7.46 1.30 -9.05
C THR A 52 -7.66 0.08 -9.92
N ILE A 53 -6.87 -0.04 -10.96
CA ILE A 53 -6.83 -1.21 -11.82
C ILE A 53 -5.70 -2.15 -11.39
N LYS A 54 -5.89 -3.43 -11.65
CA LYS A 54 -4.82 -4.44 -11.62
C LYS A 54 -4.37 -4.67 -13.05
N GLU A 55 -3.09 -4.48 -13.28
CA GLU A 55 -2.46 -4.77 -14.57
C GLU A 55 -1.62 -6.04 -14.46
N PRO A 56 -1.49 -6.84 -15.52
CA PRO A 56 -0.52 -7.93 -15.52
C PRO A 56 0.85 -7.36 -15.16
N SER A 57 1.56 -8.01 -14.23
CA SER A 57 2.96 -7.63 -13.99
C SER A 57 3.72 -7.96 -15.28
N THR A 58 4.15 -6.93 -15.98
CA THR A 58 5.03 -7.08 -17.12
C THR A 58 6.40 -7.51 -16.58
N LEU A 59 6.66 -8.81 -16.58
CA LEU A 59 8.00 -9.38 -16.33
C LEU A 59 9.02 -8.95 -17.40
N GLU A 60 8.57 -8.20 -18.39
CA GLU A 60 9.34 -7.69 -19.53
C GLU A 60 9.89 -6.27 -19.34
N THR A 61 9.86 -5.71 -18.14
CA THR A 61 10.57 -4.47 -17.90
C THR A 61 12.05 -4.78 -17.69
N ASP A 62 12.93 -4.14 -18.44
CA ASP A 62 14.39 -4.15 -18.25
C ASP A 62 14.82 -3.60 -16.87
N GLY A 63 13.93 -3.63 -15.92
CA GLY A 63 14.10 -3.10 -14.58
C GLY A 63 14.40 -4.18 -13.54
N ILE A 64 15.19 -3.80 -12.56
CA ILE A 64 15.48 -4.61 -11.37
C ILE A 64 14.61 -4.09 -10.23
N GLY A 65 13.75 -4.96 -9.68
CA GLY A 65 13.09 -4.73 -8.41
C GLY A 65 14.02 -5.14 -7.26
N ALA A 66 13.80 -4.56 -6.10
CA ALA A 66 14.58 -4.88 -4.91
C ALA A 66 13.70 -4.97 -3.67
N ILE A 67 14.12 -5.78 -2.72
CA ILE A 67 13.62 -5.78 -1.35
C ILE A 67 14.72 -5.19 -0.49
N VAL A 68 14.40 -4.12 0.25
CA VAL A 68 15.36 -3.46 1.13
C VAL A 68 14.91 -3.65 2.57
N MET A 69 15.72 -4.32 3.36
CA MET A 69 15.51 -4.47 4.80
C MET A 69 16.22 -3.35 5.54
N ILE A 70 15.52 -2.69 6.44
CA ILE A 70 16.02 -1.51 7.14
C ILE A 70 16.05 -1.76 8.64
N THR A 71 17.17 -1.46 9.24
CA THR A 71 17.33 -1.40 10.69
C THR A 71 17.48 0.05 11.12
N MET A 72 16.66 0.49 12.07
CA MET A 72 16.71 1.84 12.62
C MET A 72 17.69 1.89 13.79
N GLU A 73 18.43 2.98 13.90
CA GLU A 73 19.25 3.27 15.08
C GLU A 73 18.38 3.74 16.26
N ILE A 74 17.37 4.56 15.95
CA ILE A 74 16.45 5.14 16.92
C ILE A 74 15.02 4.80 16.50
N ARG A 75 14.37 3.88 17.20
CA ARG A 75 13.01 3.40 16.89
C ARG A 75 11.97 4.52 16.87
N SER A 76 12.11 5.56 17.70
CA SER A 76 11.17 6.69 17.71
C SER A 76 11.19 7.51 16.42
N LYS A 77 12.24 7.42 15.61
CA LYS A 77 12.30 8.06 14.27
C LYS A 77 11.63 7.24 13.16
N GLY A 78 11.18 6.04 13.48
CA GLY A 78 10.60 5.13 12.49
C GLY A 78 9.37 5.69 11.77
N GLU A 79 8.50 6.42 12.46
CA GLU A 79 7.32 7.01 11.82
C GLU A 79 7.68 8.10 10.80
N ALA A 80 8.63 8.96 11.15
CA ALA A 80 9.14 9.97 10.22
C ALA A 80 9.80 9.32 9.00
N ALA A 81 10.60 8.26 9.21
CA ALA A 81 11.21 7.51 8.13
C ALA A 81 10.18 6.86 7.21
N VAL A 82 9.10 6.28 7.75
CA VAL A 82 7.99 5.72 6.94
C VAL A 82 7.35 6.77 6.05
N HIS A 83 7.16 7.98 6.58
CA HIS A 83 6.66 9.10 5.78
C HIS A 83 7.58 9.43 4.60
N GLU A 84 8.90 9.49 4.86
CA GLU A 84 9.88 9.74 3.79
C GLU A 84 9.88 8.61 2.75
N PHE A 85 9.87 7.34 3.18
CA PHE A 85 9.76 6.20 2.26
C PHE A 85 8.51 6.29 1.38
N ALA A 86 7.37 6.66 1.97
CA ALA A 86 6.10 6.77 1.26
C ALA A 86 6.08 7.88 0.20
N THR A 87 6.93 8.91 0.32
CA THR A 87 7.06 9.98 -0.69
C THR A 87 7.92 9.58 -1.88
N MET A 88 8.68 8.51 -1.78
CA MET A 88 9.56 8.05 -2.86
C MET A 88 8.75 7.29 -3.93
N PRO A 89 8.69 7.77 -5.17
CA PRO A 89 7.87 7.16 -6.23
C PRO A 89 8.33 5.75 -6.61
N GLU A 90 9.59 5.40 -6.33
CA GLU A 90 10.17 4.09 -6.58
C GLU A 90 9.77 3.06 -5.54
N VAL A 91 9.34 3.48 -4.35
CA VAL A 91 8.89 2.59 -3.28
C VAL A 91 7.45 2.16 -3.59
N ALA A 92 7.25 0.87 -3.81
CA ALA A 92 5.93 0.29 -4.05
C ALA A 92 5.17 0.04 -2.76
N ASN A 93 5.88 -0.37 -1.71
CA ASN A 93 5.29 -0.67 -0.42
C ASN A 93 6.35 -0.57 0.70
N CYS A 94 5.89 -0.24 1.90
CA CYS A 94 6.67 -0.23 3.12
C CYS A 94 5.94 -1.04 4.19
N LEU A 95 6.58 -2.07 4.69
CA LEU A 95 6.05 -2.94 5.74
C LEU A 95 6.86 -2.76 7.02
N ARG A 96 6.18 -2.62 8.15
CA ARG A 96 6.81 -2.77 9.46
C ARG A 96 6.95 -4.26 9.74
N VAL A 97 8.13 -4.69 10.14
CA VAL A 97 8.42 -6.10 10.41
C VAL A 97 8.89 -6.29 11.85
N VAL A 98 8.78 -7.52 12.32
CA VAL A 98 9.26 -7.92 13.65
C VAL A 98 10.51 -8.77 13.47
N GLY A 99 11.52 -8.53 14.28
CA GLY A 99 12.77 -9.29 14.24
C GLY A 99 14.00 -8.38 14.24
N GLU A 100 15.01 -8.77 13.50
CA GLU A 100 16.28 -8.05 13.39
C GLU A 100 16.14 -6.71 12.66
N HIS A 101 15.21 -6.62 11.73
CA HIS A 101 14.93 -5.41 10.95
C HIS A 101 13.65 -4.73 11.44
N ASP A 102 13.51 -3.44 11.20
CA ASP A 102 12.34 -2.65 11.57
C ASP A 102 11.37 -2.47 10.39
N PHE A 103 11.89 -2.34 9.17
CA PHE A 103 11.09 -2.15 7.95
C PHE A 103 11.59 -2.98 6.79
N LEU A 104 10.66 -3.30 5.91
CA LEU A 104 10.91 -3.91 4.60
C LEU A 104 10.29 -3.01 3.54
N LEU A 105 11.10 -2.56 2.59
CA LEU A 105 10.64 -1.79 1.43
C LEU A 105 10.65 -2.66 0.19
N LEU A 106 9.59 -2.57 -0.59
CA LEU A 106 9.52 -3.10 -1.94
C LEU A 106 9.81 -1.98 -2.93
N ILE A 107 10.87 -2.12 -3.70
CA ILE A 107 11.24 -1.19 -4.76
C ILE A 107 10.71 -1.71 -6.08
N LYS A 108 10.01 -0.84 -6.81
CA LYS A 108 9.52 -1.15 -8.16
C LYS A 108 10.68 -1.48 -9.09
N PRO A 109 10.45 -2.31 -10.13
CA PRO A 109 11.47 -2.53 -11.16
C PRO A 109 11.88 -1.20 -11.81
N ILE A 110 13.16 -0.87 -11.71
CA ILE A 110 13.78 0.35 -12.25
C ILE A 110 15.16 0.04 -12.83
N LYS A 111 15.71 0.94 -13.62
CA LYS A 111 17.06 0.78 -14.17
C LYS A 111 18.09 0.72 -13.05
N LYS A 112 19.10 -0.12 -13.20
CA LYS A 112 20.15 -0.37 -12.19
C LYS A 112 20.81 0.90 -11.65
N LEU A 113 21.10 1.87 -12.52
CA LEU A 113 21.69 3.15 -12.09
C LEU A 113 20.74 3.92 -11.16
N LYS A 114 19.44 3.93 -11.47
CA LYS A 114 18.45 4.59 -10.63
C LYS A 114 18.26 3.85 -9.31
N LEU A 115 18.31 2.52 -9.31
CA LEU A 115 18.24 1.72 -8.09
C LEU A 115 19.34 2.10 -7.11
N ASN A 116 20.59 2.23 -7.56
CA ASN A 116 21.68 2.64 -6.70
C ASN A 116 21.44 4.01 -6.05
N ILE A 117 20.93 4.97 -6.81
CA ILE A 117 20.58 6.30 -6.29
C ILE A 117 19.50 6.21 -5.22
N VAL A 118 18.46 5.41 -5.47
CA VAL A 118 17.36 5.20 -4.52
C VAL A 118 17.88 4.55 -3.23
N LEU A 119 18.73 3.54 -3.33
CA LEU A 119 19.33 2.88 -2.16
C LEU A 119 20.18 3.85 -1.32
N GLU A 120 20.95 4.73 -1.97
CA GLU A 120 21.68 5.78 -1.27
C GLU A 120 20.76 6.79 -0.59
N GLN A 121 19.67 7.18 -1.22
CA GLN A 121 18.69 8.07 -0.62
C GLN A 121 18.04 7.44 0.62
N ILE A 122 17.65 6.16 0.55
CA ILE A 122 17.09 5.41 1.67
C ILE A 122 18.10 5.36 2.84
N TYR A 123 19.36 5.08 2.55
CA TYR A 123 20.40 5.01 3.58
C TYR A 123 20.65 6.36 4.29
N LYS A 124 20.43 7.48 3.60
CA LYS A 124 20.61 8.84 4.15
C LYS A 124 19.44 9.34 4.99
N ILE A 125 18.33 8.61 5.03
CA ILE A 125 17.17 9.00 5.83
C ILE A 125 17.53 8.95 7.32
N ASP A 126 17.13 10.00 8.02
CA ASP A 126 17.48 10.15 9.44
C ASP A 126 16.98 8.99 10.30
N GLY A 127 17.88 8.44 11.09
CA GLY A 127 17.60 7.29 11.96
C GLY A 127 17.82 5.92 11.31
N VAL A 128 18.11 5.84 10.02
CA VAL A 128 18.51 4.59 9.36
C VAL A 128 19.94 4.23 9.78
N LYS A 129 20.10 3.06 10.37
CA LYS A 129 21.41 2.52 10.81
C LYS A 129 22.04 1.65 9.73
N ARG A 130 21.23 0.74 9.16
CA ARG A 130 21.69 -0.27 8.21
C ARG A 130 20.60 -0.59 7.21
N THR A 131 21.00 -0.84 5.98
CA THR A 131 20.15 -1.37 4.93
C THR A 131 20.78 -2.65 4.36
N GLU A 132 19.93 -3.63 4.07
CA GLU A 132 20.31 -4.85 3.35
C GLU A 132 19.38 -4.98 2.14
N THR A 133 19.94 -5.31 0.98
CA THR A 133 19.21 -5.38 -0.30
C THR A 133 19.37 -6.73 -0.94
#